data_dcc1ef8e3d7442e68d17445501b7772b
#
_entry.id   dcc1ef8e3d7442e68d17445501b7772b
#
_cell.length_a   1.000
_cell.length_b   1.000
_cell.length_c   1.000
_cell.angle_alpha   90.00
_cell.angle_beta   90.00
_cell.angle_gamma   90.00
#
_symmetry.space_group_name_H-M   'P 1'
#
loop_
_entity.id
_entity.type
_entity.pdbx_description
1 polymer ?
#
loop_
_entity_poly.entity_id
_entity_poly.type
_entity_poly.pdbx_seq_one_letter_code
_entity_poly.pdbx_strand_id
1 'polypeptide(L)'
;MQFLSYLCYTVHLLLLGATTGGISYIMNTVRSFCLSSEKHFLKSRWACGIICGLQLVTLMLTWDGWWSILPVTANIAATIGGYTFSARKIRLTGMLINSPLWILYDIAVGSYAGILDEMVSEASMLISIIRFGWKNMDASDQSP
;
A
#
# COMPACT_ATOMS: atom_id res chain seq x y z
N MET A 1 -11.72 -2.76 9.77
CA MET A 1 -11.50 -4.06 9.09
C MET A 1 -10.15 -4.16 8.38
N GLN A 2 -9.63 -3.13 7.71
CA GLN A 2 -8.30 -3.17 7.04
C GLN A 2 -7.12 -3.55 7.96
N PHE A 3 -7.14 -3.12 9.22
CA PHE A 3 -6.07 -3.42 10.18
C PHE A 3 -5.89 -4.93 10.42
N LEU A 4 -6.99 -5.66 10.60
CA LEU A 4 -6.95 -7.11 10.83
C LEU A 4 -6.44 -7.86 9.59
N SER A 5 -6.86 -7.41 8.41
CA SER A 5 -6.38 -7.96 7.13
C SER A 5 -4.87 -7.79 6.99
N TYR A 6 -4.35 -6.58 7.25
CA TYR A 6 -2.91 -6.33 7.21
C TYR A 6 -2.12 -7.18 8.21
N LEU A 7 -2.66 -7.38 9.42
CA LEU A 7 -2.01 -8.21 10.42
C LEU A 7 -1.92 -9.69 9.98
N CYS A 8 -3.05 -10.24 9.51
CA CYS A 8 -3.08 -11.62 8.99
C CYS A 8 -2.12 -11.80 7.82
N TYR A 9 -2.06 -10.82 6.91
CA TYR A 9 -1.20 -10.87 5.76
C TYR A 9 0.29 -10.74 6.13
N THR A 10 0.60 -9.89 7.11
CA THR A 10 1.96 -9.79 7.67
C THR A 10 2.42 -11.15 8.20
N VAL A 11 1.59 -11.81 9.01
CA VAL A 11 1.91 -13.14 9.55
C VAL A 11 2.09 -14.17 8.43
N HIS A 12 1.21 -14.15 7.42
CA HIS A 12 1.29 -15.04 6.27
C HIS A 12 2.63 -14.89 5.51
N LEU A 13 3.03 -13.67 5.20
CA LEU A 13 4.29 -13.41 4.49
C LEU A 13 5.53 -13.78 5.34
N LEU A 14 5.49 -13.53 6.66
CA LEU A 14 6.58 -13.93 7.56
C LEU A 14 6.71 -15.46 7.63
N LEU A 15 5.59 -16.19 7.63
CA LEU A 15 5.59 -17.65 7.60
C LEU A 15 6.11 -18.22 6.27
N LEU A 16 5.95 -17.50 5.17
CA LEU A 16 6.55 -17.84 3.87
C LEU A 16 8.05 -17.50 3.78
N GLY A 17 8.63 -16.88 4.83
CA GLY A 17 10.01 -16.39 4.80
C GLY A 17 10.19 -15.09 4.00
N ALA A 18 9.09 -14.49 3.51
CA ALA A 18 9.09 -13.23 2.76
C ALA A 18 9.19 -12.03 3.71
N THR A 19 10.34 -11.87 4.38
CA THR A 19 10.56 -10.92 5.47
C THR A 19 10.36 -9.47 5.03
N THR A 20 10.89 -9.10 3.87
CA THR A 20 10.72 -7.74 3.31
C THR A 20 9.26 -7.40 3.09
N GLY A 21 8.48 -8.33 2.52
CA GLY A 21 7.04 -8.16 2.32
C GLY A 21 6.30 -8.02 3.64
N GLY A 22 6.56 -8.90 4.61
CA GLY A 22 5.93 -8.85 5.93
C GLY A 22 6.16 -7.53 6.66
N ILE A 23 7.41 -7.05 6.71
CA ILE A 23 7.74 -5.75 7.33
C ILE A 23 7.14 -4.59 6.54
N SER A 24 7.10 -4.69 5.20
CA SER A 24 6.45 -3.70 4.35
C SER A 24 4.96 -3.56 4.64
N TYR A 25 4.26 -4.64 5.00
CA TYR A 25 2.86 -4.59 5.43
C TYR A 25 2.68 -3.93 6.80
N ILE A 26 3.62 -4.13 7.74
CA ILE A 26 3.63 -3.40 9.01
C ILE A 26 3.75 -1.90 8.74
N MET A 27 4.63 -1.50 7.83
CA MET A 27 4.78 -0.09 7.44
C MET A 27 3.54 0.46 6.75
N ASN A 28 2.81 -0.35 5.97
CA ASN A 28 1.50 0.03 5.41
C ASN A 28 0.47 0.31 6.51
N THR A 29 0.48 -0.49 7.56
CA THR A 29 -0.39 -0.27 8.73
C THR A 29 -0.07 1.05 9.41
N VAL A 30 1.21 1.34 9.67
CA VAL A 30 1.66 2.61 10.24
C VAL A 30 1.25 3.79 9.36
N ARG A 31 1.47 3.70 8.05
CA ARG A 31 1.04 4.72 7.09
C ARG A 31 -0.46 4.96 7.15
N SER A 32 -1.26 3.90 7.13
CA SER A 32 -2.73 3.99 7.19
C SER A 32 -3.19 4.66 8.47
N PHE A 33 -2.55 4.34 9.60
CA PHE A 33 -2.81 5.00 10.87
C PHE A 33 -2.45 6.49 10.83
N CYS A 34 -1.30 6.84 10.26
CA CYS A 34 -0.88 8.24 10.11
C CYS A 34 -1.87 9.04 9.23
N LEU A 35 -2.33 8.45 8.12
CA LEU A 35 -3.26 9.11 7.20
C LEU A 35 -4.67 9.26 7.78
N SER A 36 -5.13 8.31 8.61
CA SER A 36 -6.43 8.36 9.27
C SER A 36 -6.44 9.24 10.54
N SER A 37 -5.28 9.58 11.08
CA SER A 37 -5.17 10.43 12.27
C SER A 37 -5.59 11.88 11.97
N GLU A 38 -6.25 12.52 12.91
CA GLU A 38 -6.63 13.94 12.81
C GLU A 38 -5.44 14.90 13.08
N LYS A 39 -4.31 14.37 13.58
CA LYS A 39 -3.13 15.18 13.91
C LYS A 39 -2.47 15.74 12.66
N HIS A 40 -2.46 17.04 12.52
CA HIS A 40 -1.87 17.77 11.38
C HIS A 40 -0.41 17.40 11.10
N PHE A 41 0.38 17.12 12.14
CA PHE A 41 1.77 16.71 12.03
C PHE A 41 1.92 15.39 11.23
N LEU A 42 1.03 14.41 11.47
CA LEU A 42 1.06 13.11 10.78
C LEU A 42 0.61 13.19 9.31
N LYS A 43 -0.07 14.26 8.92
CA LYS A 43 -0.49 14.54 7.53
C LYS A 43 0.50 15.45 6.78
N SER A 44 1.62 15.79 7.41
CA SER A 44 2.62 16.69 6.84
C SER A 44 3.52 15.99 5.82
N ARG A 45 4.16 16.76 4.94
CA ARG A 45 5.17 16.26 4.00
C ARG A 45 6.37 15.63 4.71
N TRP A 46 6.68 16.06 5.93
CA TRP A 46 7.73 15.49 6.75
C TRP A 46 7.40 14.04 7.15
N ALA A 47 6.17 13.77 7.56
CA ALA A 47 5.71 12.41 7.87
C ALA A 47 5.81 11.49 6.63
N CYS A 48 5.44 12.00 5.45
CA CYS A 48 5.62 11.28 4.19
C CYS A 48 7.09 10.91 3.96
N GLY A 49 8.00 11.89 4.12
CA GLY A 49 9.45 11.66 3.96
C GLY A 49 10.01 10.65 4.96
N ILE A 50 9.59 10.70 6.22
CA ILE A 50 10.00 9.74 7.26
C ILE A 50 9.52 8.32 6.90
N ILE A 51 8.26 8.14 6.49
CA ILE A 51 7.73 6.84 6.13
C ILE A 51 8.46 6.28 4.90
N CYS A 52 8.72 7.10 3.88
CA CYS A 52 9.50 6.67 2.71
C CYS A 52 10.96 6.30 3.10
N GLY A 53 11.58 7.07 3.99
CA GLY A 53 12.92 6.77 4.50
C GLY A 53 12.96 5.45 5.26
N LEU A 54 11.97 5.18 6.12
CA LEU A 54 11.83 3.90 6.84
C LEU A 54 11.63 2.73 5.88
N GLN A 55 10.93 2.90 4.77
CA GLN A 55 10.80 1.87 3.73
C GLN A 55 12.16 1.54 3.08
N LEU A 56 12.99 2.54 2.82
CA LEU A 56 14.34 2.32 2.29
C LEU A 56 15.24 1.62 3.32
N VAL A 57 15.15 1.99 4.60
CA VAL A 57 15.87 1.30 5.69
C VAL A 57 15.41 -0.16 5.78
N THR A 58 14.10 -0.42 5.67
CA THR A 58 13.57 -1.78 5.63
C THR A 58 14.20 -2.59 4.49
N LEU A 59 14.29 -2.01 3.29
CA LEU A 59 14.92 -2.66 2.15
C LEU A 59 16.38 -3.03 2.44
N MET A 60 17.14 -2.11 3.05
CA MET A 60 18.55 -2.34 3.36
C MET A 60 18.75 -3.43 4.42
N LEU A 61 17.86 -3.52 5.40
CA LEU A 61 17.97 -4.47 6.52
C LEU A 61 17.43 -5.86 6.17
N THR A 62 16.48 -5.94 5.21
CA THR A 62 15.77 -7.19 4.87
C THR A 62 16.01 -7.62 3.42
N TRP A 63 17.13 -7.23 2.85
CA TRP A 63 17.48 -7.61 1.48
C TRP A 63 17.56 -9.12 1.32
N ASP A 64 16.65 -9.68 0.53
CA ASP A 64 16.55 -11.11 0.25
C ASP A 64 16.57 -11.42 -1.27
N GLY A 65 17.04 -10.47 -2.05
CA GLY A 65 17.11 -10.55 -3.50
C GLY A 65 16.42 -9.39 -4.22
N TRP A 66 16.41 -9.44 -5.54
CA TRP A 66 15.86 -8.38 -6.39
C TRP A 66 14.37 -8.13 -6.17
N TRP A 67 13.62 -9.15 -5.76
CA TRP A 67 12.19 -9.05 -5.45
C TRP A 67 11.90 -8.16 -4.26
N SER A 68 12.86 -8.00 -3.33
CA SER A 68 12.70 -7.10 -2.17
C SER A 68 12.48 -5.63 -2.55
N ILE A 69 12.90 -5.22 -3.75
CA ILE A 69 12.68 -3.87 -4.28
C ILE A 69 11.19 -3.63 -4.58
N LEU A 70 10.46 -4.66 -5.00
CA LEU A 70 9.07 -4.53 -5.47
C LEU A 70 8.11 -4.01 -4.38
N PRO A 71 8.00 -4.62 -3.17
CA PRO A 71 7.10 -4.15 -2.14
C PRO A 71 7.49 -2.78 -1.59
N VAL A 72 8.79 -2.49 -1.53
CA VAL A 72 9.27 -1.19 -1.03
C VAL A 72 8.93 -0.08 -2.03
N THR A 73 9.16 -0.30 -3.32
CA THR A 73 8.79 0.66 -4.38
C THR A 73 7.28 0.87 -4.43
N ALA A 74 6.50 -0.20 -4.34
CA ALA A 74 5.05 -0.16 -4.28
C ALA A 74 4.56 0.71 -3.11
N ASN A 75 5.13 0.50 -1.91
CA ASN A 75 4.76 1.23 -0.71
C ASN A 75 5.19 2.70 -0.73
N ILE A 76 6.36 3.01 -1.30
CA ILE A 76 6.79 4.40 -1.48
C ILE A 76 5.81 5.12 -2.41
N ALA A 77 5.48 4.52 -3.57
CA ALA A 77 4.51 5.08 -4.49
C ALA A 77 3.13 5.28 -3.83
N ALA A 78 2.63 4.28 -3.11
CA ALA A 78 1.37 4.36 -2.39
C ALA A 78 1.41 5.41 -1.25
N THR A 79 2.55 5.61 -0.61
CA THR A 79 2.73 6.66 0.41
C THR A 79 2.65 8.04 -0.23
N ILE A 80 3.39 8.28 -1.30
CA ILE A 80 3.34 9.55 -2.04
C ILE A 80 1.91 9.81 -2.54
N GLY A 81 1.26 8.80 -3.14
CA GLY A 81 -0.14 8.89 -3.58
C GLY A 81 -1.09 9.25 -2.43
N GLY A 82 -0.96 8.58 -1.28
CA GLY A 82 -1.76 8.82 -0.08
C GLY A 82 -1.65 10.25 0.46
N TYR A 83 -0.44 10.77 0.52
CA TYR A 83 -0.19 12.15 1.00
C TYR A 83 -0.56 13.25 -0.01
N THR A 84 -1.11 12.91 -1.17
CA THR A 84 -1.78 13.89 -2.04
C THR A 84 -3.19 14.22 -1.58
N PHE A 85 -3.79 13.41 -0.70
CA PHE A 85 -5.18 13.54 -0.20
C PHE A 85 -6.22 13.66 -1.35
N SER A 86 -5.92 13.13 -2.53
CA SER A 86 -6.82 13.07 -3.67
C SER A 86 -7.22 11.62 -3.90
N ALA A 87 -8.50 11.30 -3.75
CA ALA A 87 -9.03 9.95 -3.93
C ALA A 87 -8.68 9.38 -5.31
N ARG A 88 -8.72 10.23 -6.34
CA ARG A 88 -8.34 9.87 -7.71
C ARG A 88 -6.87 9.48 -7.83
N LYS A 89 -5.96 10.26 -7.26
CA LYS A 89 -4.52 9.97 -7.30
C LYS A 89 -4.18 8.72 -6.51
N ILE A 90 -4.79 8.54 -5.34
CA ILE A 90 -4.62 7.34 -4.49
C ILE A 90 -5.00 6.08 -5.26
N ARG A 91 -6.17 6.08 -5.90
CA ARG A 91 -6.63 4.93 -6.70
C ARG A 91 -5.75 4.68 -7.92
N LEU A 92 -5.34 5.74 -8.62
CA LEU A 92 -4.48 5.63 -9.79
C LEU A 92 -3.11 5.06 -9.44
N THR A 93 -2.50 5.53 -8.36
CA THR A 93 -1.23 4.99 -7.85
C THR A 93 -1.41 3.55 -7.37
N GLY A 94 -2.53 3.24 -6.72
CA GLY A 94 -2.90 1.87 -6.32
C GLY A 94 -2.91 0.93 -7.51
N MET A 95 -3.74 1.22 -8.50
CA MET A 95 -3.96 0.36 -9.67
C MET A 95 -2.74 0.25 -10.58
N LEU A 96 -2.05 1.36 -10.88
CA LEU A 96 -1.01 1.37 -11.91
C LEU A 96 0.39 1.01 -11.39
N ILE A 97 0.63 1.20 -10.09
CA ILE A 97 1.96 1.02 -9.52
C ILE A 97 1.92 0.01 -8.38
N ASN A 98 1.09 0.26 -7.37
CA ASN A 98 1.13 -0.53 -6.14
C ASN A 98 0.74 -2.00 -6.38
N SER A 99 -0.46 -2.26 -6.89
CA SER A 99 -0.95 -3.63 -7.08
C SER A 99 -0.13 -4.44 -8.09
N PRO A 100 0.29 -3.92 -9.26
CA PRO A 100 1.15 -4.69 -10.16
C PRO A 100 2.48 -5.09 -9.53
N LEU A 101 3.10 -4.21 -8.75
CA LEU A 101 4.35 -4.52 -8.07
C LEU A 101 4.16 -5.56 -6.96
N TRP A 102 3.05 -5.50 -6.21
CA TRP A 102 2.72 -6.51 -5.21
C TRP A 102 2.40 -7.85 -5.85
N ILE A 103 1.65 -7.91 -6.95
CA ILE A 103 1.39 -9.15 -7.70
C ILE A 103 2.70 -9.80 -8.15
N LEU A 104 3.62 -9.01 -8.71
CA LEU A 104 4.93 -9.53 -9.13
C LEU A 104 5.74 -10.07 -7.95
N TYR A 105 5.71 -9.38 -6.82
CA TYR A 105 6.35 -9.85 -5.60
C TYR A 105 5.71 -11.14 -5.08
N ASP A 106 4.39 -11.21 -5.02
CA ASP A 106 3.65 -12.39 -4.55
C ASP A 106 3.88 -13.61 -5.44
N ILE A 107 4.01 -13.42 -6.75
CA ILE A 107 4.43 -14.48 -7.68
C ILE A 107 5.85 -14.95 -7.33
N ALA A 108 6.78 -14.03 -7.08
CA ALA A 108 8.18 -14.36 -6.79
C ALA A 108 8.35 -15.13 -5.47
N VAL A 109 7.54 -14.82 -4.45
CA VAL A 109 7.60 -15.50 -3.14
C VAL A 109 6.60 -16.66 -3.02
N GLY A 110 5.78 -16.93 -4.05
CA GLY A 110 4.80 -18.01 -4.05
C GLY A 110 3.56 -17.75 -3.19
N SER A 111 3.20 -16.50 -2.95
CA SER A 111 2.05 -16.08 -2.14
C SER A 111 0.76 -16.06 -2.97
N TYR A 112 0.13 -17.18 -3.17
CA TYR A 112 -1.17 -17.27 -3.90
C TYR A 112 -2.28 -16.44 -3.22
N ALA A 113 -2.28 -16.38 -1.89
CA ALA A 113 -3.23 -15.58 -1.14
C ALA A 113 -3.05 -14.08 -1.44
N GLY A 114 -1.81 -13.61 -1.62
CA GLY A 114 -1.50 -12.26 -2.01
C GLY A 114 -1.98 -11.90 -3.39
N ILE A 115 -1.73 -12.77 -4.35
CA ILE A 115 -2.23 -12.58 -5.71
C ILE A 115 -3.75 -12.41 -5.72
N LEU A 116 -4.48 -13.25 -4.97
CA LEU A 116 -5.93 -13.15 -4.86
C LEU A 116 -6.38 -11.85 -4.19
N ASP A 117 -5.71 -11.42 -3.10
CA ASP A 117 -6.01 -10.17 -2.40
C ASP A 117 -5.83 -8.95 -3.32
N GLU A 118 -4.74 -8.90 -4.07
CA GLU A 118 -4.48 -7.83 -5.03
C GLU A 118 -5.50 -7.83 -6.19
N MET A 119 -5.88 -9.01 -6.69
CA MET A 119 -6.92 -9.11 -7.74
C MET A 119 -8.28 -8.59 -7.24
N VAL A 120 -8.67 -8.93 -6.01
CA VAL A 120 -9.92 -8.43 -5.39
C VAL A 120 -9.84 -6.93 -5.18
N SER A 121 -8.69 -6.41 -4.73
CA SER A 121 -8.44 -4.99 -4.54
C SER A 121 -8.54 -4.21 -5.86
N GLU A 122 -7.92 -4.71 -6.92
CA GLU A 122 -8.02 -4.14 -8.28
C GLU A 122 -9.46 -4.11 -8.78
N ALA A 123 -10.17 -5.24 -8.68
CA ALA A 123 -11.57 -5.32 -9.07
C ALA A 123 -12.44 -4.30 -8.30
N SER A 124 -12.22 -4.17 -6.99
CA SER A 124 -12.91 -3.19 -6.14
C SER A 124 -12.64 -1.75 -6.58
N MET A 125 -11.41 -1.43 -6.93
CA MET A 125 -11.02 -0.11 -7.43
C MET A 125 -11.67 0.18 -8.78
N LEU A 126 -11.69 -0.79 -9.70
CA LEU A 126 -12.36 -0.67 -11.01
C LEU A 126 -13.86 -0.46 -10.85
N ILE A 127 -14.53 -1.24 -10.01
CA ILE A 127 -15.96 -1.09 -9.71
C ILE A 127 -16.23 0.32 -9.15
N SER A 128 -15.38 0.79 -8.25
CA SER A 128 -15.50 2.14 -7.68
C SER A 128 -15.38 3.23 -8.75
N ILE A 129 -14.46 3.09 -9.70
CA ILE A 129 -14.31 4.03 -10.82
C ILE A 129 -15.55 4.03 -11.74
N ILE A 130 -16.08 2.84 -12.04
CA ILE A 130 -17.27 2.69 -12.88
C ILE A 130 -18.49 3.28 -12.18
N ARG A 131 -18.67 3.01 -10.88
CA ARG A 131 -19.85 3.42 -10.12
C ARG A 131 -19.92 4.92 -9.84
N PHE A 132 -18.79 5.53 -9.47
CA PHE A 132 -18.76 6.95 -9.08
C PHE A 132 -18.32 7.87 -10.22
N GLY A 133 -17.76 7.32 -11.29
CA GLY A 133 -17.21 8.06 -12.42
C GLY A 133 -15.87 8.74 -12.08
N TRP A 134 -14.97 8.77 -13.03
CA TRP A 134 -13.62 9.29 -12.87
C TRP A 134 -13.56 10.76 -12.40
N LYS A 135 -14.53 11.58 -12.86
CA LYS A 135 -14.54 13.02 -12.55
C LYS A 135 -15.07 13.34 -11.15
N ASN A 136 -15.91 12.47 -10.57
CA ASN A 136 -16.61 12.73 -9.31
C ASN A 136 -15.96 12.06 -8.09
N MET A 137 -14.85 11.35 -8.28
CA MET A 137 -14.21 10.61 -7.20
C MET A 137 -13.66 11.50 -6.07
N ASP A 138 -13.15 12.69 -6.41
CA ASP A 138 -12.68 13.65 -5.40
C ASP A 138 -13.84 14.41 -4.73
N ALA A 139 -15.01 14.48 -5.35
CA ALA A 139 -16.19 15.14 -4.80
C ALA A 139 -16.94 14.25 -3.78
N SER A 140 -16.91 12.94 -3.95
CA SER A 140 -17.58 11.99 -3.04
C SER A 140 -16.90 11.86 -1.67
N ASP A 141 -15.62 12.25 -1.57
CA ASP A 141 -14.85 12.19 -0.32
C ASP A 141 -15.04 13.45 0.55
N GLN A 142 -15.75 14.46 0.03
CA GLN A 142 -16.03 15.73 0.73
C GLN A 142 -17.47 15.82 1.29
N SER A 143 -18.27 14.78 1.15
CA SER A 143 -19.58 14.74 1.80
C SER A 143 -19.42 14.39 3.28
N PRO A 144 -20.02 15.18 4.19
CA PRO A 144 -19.94 14.97 5.63
C PRO A 144 -20.57 13.66 6.08
#